data_ee16e0cbc1767411bde44173ecf416d8
#
_entry.id   ee16e0cbc1767411bde44173ecf416d8
#
_cell.length_a   1.000
_cell.length_b   1.000
_cell.length_c   1.000
_cell.angle_alpha   90.00
_cell.angle_beta   90.00
_cell.angle_gamma   90.00
#
_symmetry.space_group_name_H-M   'P 1'
#
loop_
_entity.id
_entity.type
_entity.pdbx_description
1 polymer ?
#
loop_
_entity_poly.entity_id
_entity_poly.type
_entity_poly.pdbx_seq_one_letter_code
_entity_poly.pdbx_strand_id
1 'polypeptide(L)'
;MQYNHTNLLTEEEKRMLLGILTVLAALLGALICVGVGGGILAYVLGFAGSFLVLVALAFVFFYVMCKIIDPRKPQEEDSRFYRALMHLYVDAIITIARVKIKARGMEQTPETGRFLLVSNHRDNIDPAFLLTCFRKKQLAFISKREVQDMFLVGTLMHKLLCQPINRENDREALKTILKCIQILEEDKASIAVFPEGYIHDDRKLHHFRPGVFKIATKTKVPIVVCTLRGTHEALPLALKLKSGQVEVRLLKVIYPEEYENLTTVELSERIYELMAADLGPDLVSDQ
;
A
#
# COMPACT_ATOMS: atom_id res chain seq x y z
N MET A 1 6.82 -24.11 6.68
CA MET A 1 5.49 -24.05 6.04
C MET A 1 5.41 -22.76 5.24
N GLN A 2 5.38 -22.84 3.91
CA GLN A 2 5.17 -21.66 3.07
C GLN A 2 3.69 -21.27 3.19
N TYR A 3 3.40 -20.24 3.96
CA TYR A 3 2.08 -19.62 3.96
C TYR A 3 1.88 -18.90 2.63
N ASN A 4 1.15 -19.51 1.73
CA ASN A 4 0.73 -18.98 0.44
C ASN A 4 -0.51 -18.09 0.60
N HIS A 5 -0.58 -17.24 1.64
CA HIS A 5 -1.70 -16.37 1.92
C HIS A 5 -1.33 -14.88 1.81
N THR A 6 -0.96 -14.48 0.60
CA THR A 6 -1.05 -13.09 0.18
C THR A 6 -1.97 -12.98 -1.01
N ASN A 7 -3.20 -13.40 -0.83
CA ASN A 7 -4.23 -13.15 -1.81
C ASN A 7 -5.07 -11.97 -1.37
N LEU A 8 -4.93 -10.94 -2.04
CA LEU A 8 -5.56 -9.64 -2.04
C LEU A 8 -7.06 -9.68 -2.25
N LEU A 9 -7.51 -10.38 -3.11
CA LEU A 9 -8.65 -11.23 -3.39
C LEU A 9 -8.03 -12.61 -3.49
N THR A 10 -8.59 -13.62 -2.96
CA THR A 10 -8.18 -14.98 -3.27
C THR A 10 -8.10 -15.08 -4.78
N GLU A 11 -7.25 -15.93 -5.31
CA GLU A 11 -7.23 -16.16 -6.77
C GLU A 11 -8.65 -16.45 -7.27
N GLU A 12 -9.53 -17.01 -6.43
CA GLU A 12 -10.95 -17.20 -6.66
C GLU A 12 -11.72 -15.88 -6.76
N GLU A 13 -11.51 -14.93 -5.86
CA GLU A 13 -12.19 -13.63 -5.91
C GLU A 13 -11.74 -12.76 -7.09
N LYS A 14 -10.46 -12.82 -7.48
CA LYS A 14 -9.97 -12.17 -8.70
C LYS A 14 -10.57 -12.79 -9.95
N ARG A 15 -10.62 -14.12 -9.98
CA ARG A 15 -11.26 -14.86 -11.07
C ARG A 15 -12.76 -14.58 -11.10
N MET A 16 -13.41 -14.46 -9.94
CA MET A 16 -14.83 -14.14 -9.85
C MET A 16 -15.12 -12.73 -10.37
N LEU A 17 -14.36 -11.69 -9.98
CA LEU A 17 -14.54 -10.32 -10.49
C LEU A 17 -14.28 -10.24 -11.99
N LEU A 18 -13.19 -10.83 -12.47
CA LEU A 18 -12.90 -10.88 -13.89
C LEU A 18 -13.97 -11.70 -14.63
N GLY A 19 -14.43 -12.80 -14.02
CA GLY A 19 -15.51 -13.62 -14.53
C GLY A 19 -16.82 -12.84 -14.66
N ILE A 20 -17.20 -12.07 -13.66
CA ILE A 20 -18.40 -11.23 -13.69
C ILE A 20 -18.33 -10.21 -14.83
N LEU A 21 -17.21 -9.49 -14.95
CA LEU A 21 -16.99 -8.53 -16.03
C LEU A 21 -17.04 -9.19 -17.40
N THR A 22 -16.44 -10.36 -17.53
CA THR A 22 -16.42 -11.14 -18.77
C THR A 22 -17.84 -11.62 -19.14
N VAL A 23 -18.61 -12.13 -18.17
CA VAL A 23 -20.00 -12.56 -18.38
C VAL A 23 -20.88 -11.39 -18.77
N LEU A 24 -20.76 -10.24 -18.09
CA LEU A 24 -21.53 -9.04 -18.45
C LEU A 24 -21.18 -8.56 -19.86
N ALA A 25 -19.90 -8.56 -20.24
CA ALA A 25 -19.48 -8.19 -21.59
C ALA A 25 -19.99 -9.19 -22.64
N ALA A 26 -20.02 -10.50 -22.31
CA ALA A 26 -20.54 -11.53 -23.19
C ALA A 26 -22.07 -11.38 -23.42
N LEU A 27 -22.82 -11.11 -22.35
CA LEU A 27 -24.27 -10.87 -22.42
C LEU A 27 -24.60 -9.62 -23.24
N LEU A 28 -23.89 -8.53 -23.03
CA LEU A 28 -24.06 -7.30 -23.80
C LEU A 28 -23.68 -7.51 -25.27
N GLY A 29 -22.57 -8.21 -25.54
CA GLY A 29 -22.16 -8.57 -26.89
C GLY A 29 -23.16 -9.43 -27.60
N ALA A 30 -23.78 -10.42 -26.91
CA ALA A 30 -24.82 -11.26 -27.43
C ALA A 30 -26.12 -10.44 -27.78
N LEU A 31 -26.52 -9.53 -26.90
CA LEU A 31 -27.66 -8.65 -27.15
C LEU A 31 -27.45 -7.76 -28.38
N ILE A 32 -26.27 -7.20 -28.56
CA ILE A 32 -25.91 -6.41 -29.74
C ILE A 32 -25.95 -7.28 -30.99
N CYS A 33 -25.39 -8.50 -30.93
CA CYS A 33 -25.42 -9.42 -32.06
C CYS A 33 -26.84 -9.78 -32.52
N VAL A 34 -27.71 -10.08 -31.56
CA VAL A 34 -29.13 -10.35 -31.84
C VAL A 34 -29.81 -9.14 -32.46
N GLY A 35 -29.54 -7.93 -31.92
CA GLY A 35 -30.16 -6.69 -32.44
C GLY A 35 -29.70 -6.31 -33.84
N VAL A 36 -28.52 -6.70 -34.26
CA VAL A 36 -27.93 -6.37 -35.57
C VAL A 36 -28.11 -7.53 -36.59
N GLY A 37 -28.60 -8.69 -36.13
CA GLY A 37 -28.72 -9.89 -37.00
C GLY A 37 -27.37 -10.42 -37.49
N GLY A 38 -26.29 -10.20 -36.71
CA GLY A 38 -24.95 -10.48 -37.14
C GLY A 38 -24.45 -11.89 -36.77
N GLY A 39 -23.46 -12.37 -37.53
CA GLY A 39 -22.76 -13.63 -37.27
C GLY A 39 -21.65 -13.54 -36.20
N ILE A 40 -20.78 -14.52 -36.17
CA ILE A 40 -19.67 -14.63 -35.17
C ILE A 40 -18.83 -13.35 -35.05
N LEU A 41 -18.56 -12.67 -36.17
CA LEU A 41 -17.78 -11.43 -36.16
C LEU A 41 -18.48 -10.32 -35.36
N ALA A 42 -19.82 -10.16 -35.55
CA ALA A 42 -20.61 -9.18 -34.79
C ALA A 42 -20.59 -9.48 -33.28
N TYR A 43 -20.63 -10.78 -32.92
CA TYR A 43 -20.51 -11.19 -31.50
C TYR A 43 -19.15 -10.85 -30.93
N VAL A 44 -18.06 -11.15 -31.63
CA VAL A 44 -16.69 -10.84 -31.17
C VAL A 44 -16.48 -9.33 -31.01
N LEU A 45 -16.92 -8.53 -31.99
CA LEU A 45 -16.82 -7.07 -31.93
C LEU A 45 -17.73 -6.48 -30.83
N GLY A 46 -18.95 -7.02 -30.68
CA GLY A 46 -19.87 -6.62 -29.61
C GLY A 46 -19.31 -6.94 -28.22
N PHE A 47 -18.71 -8.13 -28.04
CA PHE A 47 -18.06 -8.51 -26.80
C PHE A 47 -16.88 -7.59 -26.48
N ALA A 48 -15.97 -7.40 -27.43
CA ALA A 48 -14.79 -6.53 -27.23
C ALA A 48 -15.19 -5.08 -26.94
N GLY A 49 -16.16 -4.55 -27.70
CA GLY A 49 -16.69 -3.21 -27.48
C GLY A 49 -17.37 -3.05 -26.11
N SER A 50 -18.22 -4.00 -25.73
CA SER A 50 -18.87 -4.00 -24.39
C SER A 50 -17.87 -4.09 -23.26
N PHE A 51 -16.83 -4.92 -23.39
CA PHE A 51 -15.76 -5.03 -22.39
C PHE A 51 -15.01 -3.71 -22.22
N LEU A 52 -14.63 -3.06 -23.33
CA LEU A 52 -13.96 -1.75 -23.30
C LEU A 52 -14.85 -0.68 -22.66
N VAL A 53 -16.15 -0.66 -22.98
CA VAL A 53 -17.10 0.29 -22.37
C VAL A 53 -17.22 0.05 -20.87
N LEU A 54 -17.32 -1.19 -20.41
CA LEU A 54 -17.40 -1.51 -18.97
C LEU A 54 -16.13 -1.08 -18.23
N VAL A 55 -14.96 -1.31 -18.82
CA VAL A 55 -13.69 -0.83 -18.26
C VAL A 55 -13.66 0.69 -18.20
N ALA A 56 -14.07 1.38 -19.27
CA ALA A 56 -14.15 2.84 -19.29
C ALA A 56 -15.11 3.38 -18.21
N LEU A 57 -16.29 2.77 -18.09
CA LEU A 57 -17.27 3.14 -17.05
C LEU A 57 -16.71 2.92 -15.63
N ALA A 58 -15.96 1.84 -15.39
CA ALA A 58 -15.30 1.63 -14.11
C ALA A 58 -14.27 2.74 -13.80
N PHE A 59 -13.48 3.16 -14.80
CA PHE A 59 -12.57 4.30 -14.64
C PHE A 59 -13.32 5.62 -14.41
N VAL A 60 -14.40 5.89 -15.15
CA VAL A 60 -15.24 7.09 -14.95
C VAL A 60 -15.85 7.09 -13.56
N PHE A 61 -16.39 5.96 -13.12
CA PHE A 61 -16.92 5.81 -11.76
C PHE A 61 -15.86 6.12 -10.70
N PHE A 62 -14.68 5.53 -10.85
CA PHE A 62 -13.57 5.79 -9.94
C PHE A 62 -13.15 7.26 -9.93
N TYR A 63 -13.04 7.86 -11.13
CA TYR A 63 -12.76 9.28 -11.30
C TYR A 63 -13.78 10.15 -10.56
N VAL A 64 -15.07 9.91 -10.78
CA VAL A 64 -16.17 10.66 -10.14
C VAL A 64 -16.12 10.51 -8.63
N MET A 65 -15.94 9.29 -8.13
CA MET A 65 -15.81 9.04 -6.69
C MET A 65 -14.66 9.83 -6.06
N CYS A 66 -13.54 9.97 -6.76
CA CYS A 66 -12.43 10.78 -6.27
C CYS A 66 -12.71 12.29 -6.37
N LYS A 67 -13.47 12.75 -7.37
CA LYS A 67 -13.81 14.17 -7.56
C LYS A 67 -14.83 14.71 -6.56
N ILE A 68 -15.70 13.86 -6.04
CA ILE A 68 -16.71 14.24 -5.03
C ILE A 68 -16.04 14.58 -3.68
N ILE A 69 -14.82 14.12 -3.46
CA ILE A 69 -14.11 14.34 -2.19
C ILE A 69 -13.41 15.69 -2.23
N ASP A 70 -13.66 16.47 -1.20
CA ASP A 70 -12.87 17.67 -0.89
C ASP A 70 -11.74 17.28 0.08
N PRO A 71 -10.48 17.22 -0.38
CA PRO A 71 -9.36 16.84 0.49
C PRO A 71 -9.02 17.90 1.55
N ARG A 72 -9.64 19.09 1.49
CA ARG A 72 -9.47 20.15 2.49
C ARG A 72 -10.34 19.93 3.72
N LYS A 73 -11.40 19.13 3.61
CA LYS A 73 -12.24 18.77 4.75
C LYS A 73 -11.51 17.77 5.63
N PRO A 74 -11.49 17.97 6.97
CA PRO A 74 -10.88 17.01 7.88
C PRO A 74 -11.51 15.62 7.68
N GLN A 75 -10.66 14.60 7.60
CA GLN A 75 -11.09 13.22 7.63
C GLN A 75 -10.92 12.69 9.04
N GLU A 76 -12.02 12.29 9.66
CA GLU A 76 -12.02 11.87 11.06
C GLU A 76 -11.92 10.35 11.22
N GLU A 77 -12.40 9.59 10.23
CA GLU A 77 -12.45 8.15 10.27
C GLU A 77 -11.92 7.49 8.99
N ASP A 78 -11.37 6.29 9.13
CA ASP A 78 -10.99 5.47 7.98
C ASP A 78 -12.22 5.02 7.19
N SER A 79 -12.24 5.31 5.90
CA SER A 79 -13.37 4.95 5.05
C SER A 79 -13.23 3.53 4.52
N ARG A 80 -14.06 2.60 5.00
CA ARG A 80 -14.09 1.22 4.52
C ARG A 80 -14.31 1.12 3.01
N PHE A 81 -15.17 1.96 2.45
CA PHE A 81 -15.44 2.00 1.01
C PHE A 81 -14.18 2.39 0.22
N TYR A 82 -13.52 3.50 0.59
CA TYR A 82 -12.31 3.95 -0.11
C TYR A 82 -11.12 3.03 0.15
N ARG A 83 -11.09 2.35 1.29
CA ARG A 83 -10.09 1.31 1.56
C ARG A 83 -10.29 0.11 0.62
N ALA A 84 -11.52 -0.36 0.44
CA ALA A 84 -11.83 -1.41 -0.53
C ALA A 84 -11.46 -0.99 -1.97
N LEU A 85 -11.77 0.25 -2.33
CA LEU A 85 -11.43 0.83 -3.63
C LEU A 85 -9.90 0.92 -3.83
N MET A 86 -9.15 1.34 -2.79
CA MET A 86 -7.67 1.34 -2.81
C MET A 86 -7.12 -0.07 -3.02
N HIS A 87 -7.64 -1.06 -2.30
CA HIS A 87 -7.22 -2.44 -2.47
C HIS A 87 -7.52 -2.94 -3.89
N LEU A 88 -8.69 -2.65 -4.45
CA LEU A 88 -9.03 -3.01 -5.83
C LEU A 88 -8.06 -2.37 -6.84
N TYR A 89 -7.70 -1.11 -6.63
CA TYR A 89 -6.75 -0.39 -7.49
C TYR A 89 -5.33 -0.98 -7.40
N VAL A 90 -4.86 -1.23 -6.17
CA VAL A 90 -3.57 -1.87 -5.92
C VAL A 90 -3.51 -3.28 -6.53
N ASP A 91 -4.58 -4.07 -6.37
CA ASP A 91 -4.69 -5.41 -6.93
C ASP A 91 -4.61 -5.40 -8.47
N ALA A 92 -5.32 -4.45 -9.08
CA ALA A 92 -5.29 -4.29 -10.53
C ALA A 92 -3.87 -3.97 -11.01
N ILE A 93 -3.17 -3.03 -10.37
CA ILE A 93 -1.79 -2.68 -10.72
C ILE A 93 -0.86 -3.90 -10.59
N ILE A 94 -0.89 -4.60 -9.45
CA ILE A 94 -0.02 -5.75 -9.18
C ILE A 94 -0.30 -6.88 -10.17
N THR A 95 -1.58 -7.12 -10.50
CA THR A 95 -2.00 -8.15 -11.44
C THR A 95 -1.56 -7.83 -12.87
N ILE A 96 -1.80 -6.59 -13.35
CA ILE A 96 -1.40 -6.13 -14.68
C ILE A 96 0.13 -6.14 -14.80
N ALA A 97 0.83 -5.69 -13.76
CA ALA A 97 2.28 -5.71 -13.70
C ALA A 97 2.87 -7.13 -13.53
N ARG A 98 2.04 -8.16 -13.35
CA ARG A 98 2.47 -9.56 -13.14
C ARG A 98 3.48 -9.71 -12.01
N VAL A 99 3.35 -8.90 -10.95
CA VAL A 99 4.26 -8.95 -9.80
C VAL A 99 3.86 -10.10 -8.88
N LYS A 100 4.83 -10.95 -8.56
CA LYS A 100 4.66 -12.02 -7.57
C LYS A 100 5.16 -11.53 -6.22
N ILE A 101 4.28 -11.51 -5.22
CA ILE A 101 4.63 -11.09 -3.86
C ILE A 101 4.91 -12.33 -3.02
N LYS A 102 6.10 -12.36 -2.39
CA LYS A 102 6.46 -13.35 -1.37
C LYS A 102 6.41 -12.68 -0.01
N ALA A 103 5.35 -12.94 0.74
CA ALA A 103 5.23 -12.44 2.11
C ALA A 103 5.71 -13.52 3.10
N ARG A 104 6.51 -13.12 4.10
CA ARG A 104 7.06 -14.00 5.13
C ARG A 104 6.90 -13.37 6.50
N GLY A 105 6.62 -14.17 7.51
CA GLY A 105 6.48 -13.73 8.91
C GLY A 105 5.19 -13.00 9.21
N MET A 106 4.23 -12.92 8.26
CA MET A 106 2.99 -12.16 8.42
C MET A 106 2.09 -12.69 9.54
N GLU A 107 2.26 -13.94 9.92
CA GLU A 107 1.56 -14.58 11.05
C GLU A 107 1.91 -13.95 12.40
N GLN A 108 3.04 -13.24 12.49
CA GLN A 108 3.45 -12.50 13.69
C GLN A 108 2.74 -11.15 13.83
N THR A 109 1.99 -10.71 12.82
CA THR A 109 1.26 -9.44 12.90
C THR A 109 0.29 -9.45 14.09
N PRO A 110 0.31 -8.42 14.97
CA PRO A 110 -0.62 -8.36 16.10
C PRO A 110 -2.07 -8.56 15.63
N GLU A 111 -2.78 -9.52 16.22
CA GLU A 111 -4.16 -9.80 15.83
C GLU A 111 -5.10 -8.66 16.19
N THR A 112 -4.90 -8.08 17.36
CA THR A 112 -5.71 -6.97 17.90
C THR A 112 -4.87 -5.74 18.14
N GLY A 113 -5.52 -4.59 18.28
CA GLY A 113 -4.86 -3.31 18.53
C GLY A 113 -4.21 -2.70 17.30
N ARG A 114 -3.61 -1.54 17.51
CA ARG A 114 -2.88 -0.77 16.51
C ARG A 114 -1.38 -0.94 16.69
N PHE A 115 -0.62 -0.64 15.65
CA PHE A 115 0.84 -0.74 15.67
C PHE A 115 1.48 0.34 14.79
N LEU A 116 2.75 0.57 15.01
CA LEU A 116 3.60 1.31 14.09
C LEU A 116 4.30 0.33 13.16
N LEU A 117 4.00 0.38 11.87
CA LEU A 117 4.70 -0.39 10.84
C LEU A 117 5.90 0.41 10.34
N VAL A 118 7.07 -0.19 10.40
CA VAL A 118 8.35 0.40 9.95
C VAL A 118 8.92 -0.44 8.82
N SER A 119 9.26 0.19 7.71
CA SER A 119 9.85 -0.49 6.55
C SER A 119 10.86 0.39 5.82
N ASN A 120 11.81 -0.21 5.09
CA ASN A 120 12.69 0.50 4.17
C ASN A 120 11.92 0.99 2.94
N HIS A 121 12.44 2.03 2.26
CA HIS A 121 11.77 2.69 1.14
C HIS A 121 12.65 2.66 -0.12
N ARG A 122 12.27 1.86 -1.09
CA ARG A 122 13.02 1.64 -2.33
C ARG A 122 12.32 2.16 -3.57
N ASP A 123 10.98 2.24 -3.52
CA ASP A 123 10.19 2.71 -4.67
C ASP A 123 8.86 3.33 -4.22
N ASN A 124 8.30 4.23 -5.04
CA ASN A 124 7.01 4.86 -4.78
C ASN A 124 5.84 3.86 -4.67
N ILE A 125 6.00 2.64 -5.17
CA ILE A 125 4.99 1.57 -5.10
C ILE A 125 5.06 0.76 -3.78
N ASP A 126 6.09 0.95 -2.94
CA ASP A 126 6.26 0.21 -1.68
C ASP A 126 5.01 0.20 -0.78
N PRO A 127 4.28 1.33 -0.62
CA PRO A 127 3.04 1.34 0.15
C PRO A 127 2.00 0.35 -0.38
N ALA A 128 1.93 0.13 -1.69
CA ALA A 128 0.99 -0.82 -2.29
C ALA A 128 1.30 -2.26 -1.88
N PHE A 129 2.58 -2.64 -1.80
CA PHE A 129 2.98 -3.98 -1.35
C PHE A 129 2.69 -4.19 0.14
N LEU A 130 2.92 -3.16 0.97
CA LEU A 130 2.56 -3.22 2.38
C LEU A 130 1.04 -3.28 2.58
N LEU A 131 0.24 -2.46 1.87
CA LEU A 131 -1.22 -2.55 1.88
C LEU A 131 -1.70 -3.95 1.52
N THR A 132 -1.02 -4.58 0.55
CA THR A 132 -1.26 -5.95 0.13
C THR A 132 -1.07 -6.93 1.27
N CYS A 133 0.08 -6.92 1.92
CA CYS A 133 0.45 -7.88 2.95
C CYS A 133 -0.33 -7.69 4.25
N PHE A 134 -0.73 -6.45 4.57
CA PHE A 134 -1.48 -6.09 5.77
C PHE A 134 -2.95 -5.78 5.49
N ARG A 135 -3.56 -6.43 4.49
CA ARG A 135 -4.92 -6.14 4.01
C ARG A 135 -6.01 -6.13 5.09
N LYS A 136 -5.89 -7.00 6.09
CA LYS A 136 -6.84 -7.08 7.21
C LYS A 136 -6.67 -5.94 8.22
N LYS A 137 -5.63 -5.12 8.07
CA LYS A 137 -5.31 -4.02 8.97
C LYS A 137 -5.58 -2.68 8.29
N GLN A 138 -6.13 -1.75 9.05
CA GLN A 138 -6.27 -0.37 8.59
C GLN A 138 -4.92 0.31 8.72
N LEU A 139 -4.21 0.49 7.60
CA LEU A 139 -2.94 1.20 7.55
C LEU A 139 -3.15 2.60 7.01
N ALA A 140 -2.58 3.60 7.71
CA ALA A 140 -2.42 4.96 7.26
C ALA A 140 -0.93 5.26 7.13
N PHE A 141 -0.51 5.89 6.03
CA PHE A 141 0.90 6.16 5.75
C PHE A 141 1.26 7.60 6.07
N ILE A 142 2.49 7.81 6.53
CA ILE A 142 3.13 9.12 6.45
C ILE A 142 3.72 9.25 5.05
N SER A 143 3.28 10.26 4.30
CA SER A 143 3.69 10.45 2.91
C SER A 143 4.24 11.84 2.67
N LYS A 144 4.98 12.00 1.57
CA LYS A 144 5.40 13.31 1.08
C LYS A 144 4.17 14.15 0.74
N ARG A 145 4.22 15.48 0.99
CA ARG A 145 3.08 16.38 0.79
C ARG A 145 2.57 16.36 -0.65
N GLU A 146 3.48 16.30 -1.63
CA GLU A 146 3.15 16.33 -3.06
C GLU A 146 2.32 15.10 -3.50
N VAL A 147 2.38 14.00 -2.74
CA VAL A 147 1.55 12.82 -3.03
C VAL A 147 0.07 13.10 -2.79
N GLN A 148 -0.26 14.03 -1.88
CA GLN A 148 -1.65 14.45 -1.67
C GLN A 148 -2.23 15.23 -2.84
N ASP A 149 -1.37 15.92 -3.61
CA ASP A 149 -1.79 16.66 -4.79
C ASP A 149 -1.93 15.74 -6.03
N MET A 150 -1.46 14.49 -5.93
CA MET A 150 -1.61 13.51 -6.99
C MET A 150 -3.08 13.12 -7.16
N PHE A 151 -3.56 13.31 -8.39
CA PHE A 151 -4.91 12.92 -8.76
C PHE A 151 -5.17 11.44 -8.44
N LEU A 152 -6.32 11.11 -7.89
CA LEU A 152 -6.75 9.80 -7.39
C LEU A 152 -6.01 9.34 -6.13
N VAL A 153 -4.68 9.26 -6.17
CA VAL A 153 -3.87 8.76 -5.04
C VAL A 153 -4.05 9.64 -3.82
N GLY A 154 -3.92 10.97 -3.96
CA GLY A 154 -4.09 11.91 -2.86
C GLY A 154 -5.47 11.80 -2.20
N THR A 155 -6.51 11.66 -3.01
CA THR A 155 -7.88 11.48 -2.51
C THR A 155 -8.06 10.18 -1.72
N LEU A 156 -7.53 9.08 -2.24
CA LEU A 156 -7.57 7.79 -1.56
C LEU A 156 -6.79 7.84 -0.25
N MET A 157 -5.57 8.39 -0.27
CA MET A 157 -4.75 8.53 0.92
C MET A 157 -5.42 9.39 1.98
N HIS A 158 -6.07 10.49 1.59
CA HIS A 158 -6.85 11.32 2.49
C HIS A 158 -7.95 10.52 3.20
N LYS A 159 -8.72 9.71 2.46
CA LYS A 159 -9.80 8.87 2.99
C LYS A 159 -9.32 7.69 3.84
N LEU A 160 -8.04 7.34 3.75
CA LEU A 160 -7.38 6.31 4.56
C LEU A 160 -6.60 6.90 5.74
N LEU A 161 -6.83 8.16 6.11
CA LEU A 161 -6.16 8.87 7.20
C LEU A 161 -4.65 9.04 7.03
N CYS A 162 -4.12 8.90 5.81
CA CYS A 162 -2.72 9.13 5.55
C CYS A 162 -2.34 10.59 5.82
N GLN A 163 -1.17 10.81 6.41
CA GLN A 163 -0.74 12.12 6.86
C GLN A 163 0.41 12.65 6.02
N PRO A 164 0.31 13.90 5.50
CA PRO A 164 1.43 14.53 4.79
C PRO A 164 2.49 14.99 5.79
N ILE A 165 3.76 14.81 5.41
CA ILE A 165 4.86 15.36 6.18
C ILE A 165 5.67 16.36 5.35
N ASN A 166 5.93 17.53 5.94
CA ASN A 166 6.94 18.45 5.44
C ASN A 166 8.25 18.16 6.16
N ARG A 167 9.21 17.59 5.43
CA ARG A 167 10.51 17.12 5.97
C ARG A 167 11.53 18.23 6.13
N GLU A 168 11.25 19.38 5.53
CA GLU A 168 12.13 20.57 5.57
C GLU A 168 11.74 21.52 6.72
N ASN A 169 10.60 21.27 7.35
CA ASN A 169 10.09 22.10 8.45
C ASN A 169 9.76 21.21 9.66
N ASP A 170 10.64 21.22 10.65
CA ASP A 170 10.51 20.41 11.87
C ASP A 170 9.22 20.68 12.63
N ARG A 171 8.72 21.92 12.63
CA ARG A 171 7.48 22.28 13.31
C ARG A 171 6.27 21.68 12.62
N GLU A 172 6.25 21.65 11.30
CA GLU A 172 5.18 21.02 10.52
C GLU A 172 5.30 19.48 10.62
N ALA A 173 6.50 18.93 10.55
CA ALA A 173 6.74 17.52 10.76
C ALA A 173 6.23 17.05 12.13
N LEU A 174 6.47 17.85 13.19
CA LEU A 174 5.93 17.55 14.52
C LEU A 174 4.41 17.52 14.55
N LYS A 175 3.72 18.42 13.85
CA LYS A 175 2.25 18.40 13.76
C LYS A 175 1.74 17.10 13.14
N THR A 176 2.42 16.63 12.08
CA THR A 176 2.11 15.35 11.45
C THR A 176 2.30 14.17 12.41
N ILE A 177 3.40 14.15 13.18
CA ILE A 177 3.65 13.12 14.20
C ILE A 177 2.55 13.13 15.27
N LEU A 178 2.16 14.32 15.78
CA LEU A 178 1.09 14.44 16.75
C LEU A 178 -0.26 13.95 16.20
N LYS A 179 -0.55 14.21 14.92
CA LYS A 179 -1.76 13.70 14.28
C LYS A 179 -1.74 12.18 14.15
N CYS A 180 -0.58 11.58 13.85
CA CYS A 180 -0.42 10.12 13.82
C CYS A 180 -0.61 9.50 15.21
N ILE A 181 -0.11 10.14 16.26
CA ILE A 181 -0.34 9.75 17.66
C ILE A 181 -1.84 9.74 17.96
N GLN A 182 -2.55 10.83 17.64
CA GLN A 182 -4.00 10.92 17.82
C GLN A 182 -4.76 9.79 17.11
N ILE A 183 -4.41 9.47 15.85
CA ILE A 183 -5.03 8.39 15.07
C ILE A 183 -4.87 7.03 15.76
N LEU A 184 -3.70 6.77 16.36
CA LEU A 184 -3.44 5.53 17.11
C LEU A 184 -4.19 5.49 18.44
N GLU A 185 -4.18 6.59 19.22
CA GLU A 185 -4.86 6.69 20.52
C GLU A 185 -6.39 6.56 20.38
N GLU A 186 -6.94 7.08 19.27
CA GLU A 186 -8.37 6.98 18.94
C GLU A 186 -8.73 5.64 18.26
N ASP A 187 -7.80 4.67 18.19
CA ASP A 187 -7.97 3.34 17.58
C ASP A 187 -8.49 3.37 16.13
N LYS A 188 -8.15 4.41 15.35
CA LYS A 188 -8.67 4.60 13.99
C LYS A 188 -7.89 3.81 12.94
N ALA A 189 -6.56 3.83 12.99
CA ALA A 189 -5.70 3.11 12.06
C ALA A 189 -4.31 2.85 12.66
N SER A 190 -3.62 1.82 12.20
CA SER A 190 -2.18 1.64 12.39
C SER A 190 -1.42 2.60 11.49
N ILE A 191 -0.25 3.06 11.93
CA ILE A 191 0.56 4.00 11.15
C ILE A 191 1.71 3.24 10.49
N ALA A 192 1.90 3.45 9.19
CA ALA A 192 3.03 2.91 8.43
C ALA A 192 4.00 4.04 8.04
N VAL A 193 5.29 3.80 8.28
CA VAL A 193 6.34 4.79 8.05
C VAL A 193 7.54 4.19 7.34
N PHE A 194 8.18 5.03 6.53
CA PHE A 194 9.49 4.78 5.96
C PHE A 194 10.47 5.73 6.65
N PRO A 195 11.20 5.27 7.68
CA PRO A 195 11.95 6.16 8.59
C PRO A 195 13.16 6.83 7.93
N GLU A 196 13.64 6.34 6.80
CA GLU A 196 14.67 6.99 5.97
C GLU A 196 14.22 8.40 5.53
N GLY A 197 12.92 8.55 5.30
CA GLY A 197 12.33 9.82 4.90
C GLY A 197 12.42 10.12 3.40
N TYR A 198 13.25 9.42 2.64
CA TYR A 198 13.42 9.58 1.19
C TYR A 198 13.59 8.22 0.51
N ILE A 199 13.39 8.20 -0.80
CA ILE A 199 13.88 7.14 -1.67
C ILE A 199 15.22 7.61 -2.20
N HIS A 200 16.29 6.95 -1.78
CA HIS A 200 17.65 7.28 -2.23
C HIS A 200 17.91 6.73 -3.62
N ASP A 201 18.79 7.41 -4.39
CA ASP A 201 19.07 7.04 -5.78
C ASP A 201 19.72 5.67 -5.92
N ASP A 202 20.53 5.27 -4.93
CA ASP A 202 21.17 3.96 -4.85
C ASP A 202 20.22 2.82 -4.42
N ARG A 203 18.99 3.15 -3.99
CA ARG A 203 17.97 2.21 -3.53
C ARG A 203 18.40 1.32 -2.37
N LYS A 204 19.41 1.76 -1.62
CA LYS A 204 19.88 1.10 -0.41
C LYS A 204 19.19 1.63 0.83
N LEU A 205 19.31 0.88 1.92
CA LEU A 205 18.86 1.31 3.24
C LEU A 205 19.80 2.38 3.76
N HIS A 206 19.28 3.52 4.17
CA HIS A 206 19.98 4.63 4.77
C HIS A 206 19.56 4.85 6.22
N HIS A 207 20.33 5.65 6.95
CA HIS A 207 20.05 5.97 8.35
C HIS A 207 18.66 6.59 8.52
N PHE A 208 18.04 6.26 9.63
CA PHE A 208 16.68 6.67 9.95
C PHE A 208 16.61 8.05 10.59
N ARG A 209 15.48 8.71 10.43
CA ARG A 209 15.12 9.93 11.17
C ARG A 209 14.46 9.55 12.50
N PRO A 210 15.13 9.72 13.65
CA PRO A 210 14.63 9.18 14.93
C PRO A 210 13.29 9.77 15.38
N GLY A 211 12.97 10.97 14.90
CA GLY A 211 11.76 11.70 15.31
C GLY A 211 10.45 10.95 15.06
N VAL A 212 10.38 10.08 14.06
CA VAL A 212 9.19 9.30 13.73
C VAL A 212 8.86 8.26 14.81
N PHE A 213 9.85 7.78 15.54
CA PHE A 213 9.67 6.80 16.62
C PHE A 213 8.98 7.39 17.86
N LYS A 214 8.85 8.74 17.95
CA LYS A 214 7.98 9.39 18.96
C LYS A 214 6.54 8.87 18.89
N ILE A 215 6.10 8.42 17.72
CA ILE A 215 4.76 7.83 17.57
C ILE A 215 4.63 6.63 18.51
N ALA A 216 5.50 5.63 18.40
CA ALA A 216 5.45 4.43 19.23
C ALA A 216 5.74 4.73 20.71
N THR A 217 6.78 5.52 21.02
CA THR A 217 7.16 5.80 22.42
C THR A 217 6.07 6.57 23.19
N LYS A 218 5.23 7.35 22.50
CA LYS A 218 4.10 8.07 23.13
C LYS A 218 2.86 7.21 23.25
N THR A 219 2.52 6.44 22.23
CA THR A 219 1.29 5.64 22.20
C THR A 219 1.44 4.25 22.83
N LYS A 220 2.67 3.81 23.09
CA LYS A 220 2.98 2.47 23.63
C LYS A 220 2.40 1.34 22.77
N VAL A 221 2.43 1.48 21.46
CA VAL A 221 1.96 0.45 20.51
C VAL A 221 3.11 -0.46 20.08
N PRO A 222 2.84 -1.72 19.72
CA PRO A 222 3.84 -2.58 19.10
C PRO A 222 4.44 -1.96 17.82
N ILE A 223 5.71 -2.22 17.57
CA ILE A 223 6.40 -1.82 16.34
C ILE A 223 6.58 -3.06 15.47
N VAL A 224 5.96 -3.06 14.30
CA VAL A 224 6.09 -4.13 13.31
C VAL A 224 7.19 -3.75 12.33
N VAL A 225 8.31 -4.47 12.36
CA VAL A 225 9.48 -4.20 11.52
C VAL A 225 9.47 -5.09 10.29
N CYS A 226 9.45 -4.47 9.11
CA CYS A 226 9.42 -5.16 7.82
C CYS A 226 10.56 -4.74 6.91
N THR A 227 10.99 -5.64 6.02
CA THR A 227 11.87 -5.32 4.89
C THR A 227 11.19 -5.59 3.56
N LEU A 228 11.52 -4.77 2.57
CA LEU A 228 11.08 -4.85 1.19
C LEU A 228 12.28 -5.09 0.28
N ARG A 229 12.14 -6.04 -0.67
CA ARG A 229 13.14 -6.35 -1.69
C ARG A 229 12.49 -6.50 -3.06
N GLY A 230 13.21 -6.12 -4.12
CA GLY A 230 12.76 -6.30 -5.50
C GLY A 230 11.65 -5.33 -5.95
N THR A 231 11.30 -4.33 -5.14
CA THR A 231 10.20 -3.41 -5.47
C THR A 231 10.54 -2.49 -6.63
N HIS A 232 11.78 -1.97 -6.65
CA HIS A 232 12.24 -1.07 -7.69
C HIS A 232 12.29 -1.73 -9.07
N GLU A 233 12.63 -3.02 -9.14
CA GLU A 233 12.74 -3.78 -10.38
C GLU A 233 11.38 -4.28 -10.89
N ALA A 234 10.37 -4.35 -10.05
CA ALA A 234 9.10 -5.00 -10.35
C ALA A 234 8.32 -4.32 -11.49
N LEU A 235 8.16 -2.99 -11.47
CA LEU A 235 7.45 -2.25 -12.53
C LEU A 235 8.22 -2.17 -13.85
N PRO A 236 9.54 -1.85 -13.87
CA PRO A 236 10.32 -1.93 -15.11
C PRO A 236 10.29 -3.29 -15.80
N LEU A 237 10.24 -4.39 -15.03
CA LEU A 237 10.09 -5.74 -15.59
C LEU A 237 8.71 -5.92 -16.22
N ALA A 238 7.65 -5.38 -15.63
CA ALA A 238 6.30 -5.43 -16.18
C ALA A 238 6.20 -4.75 -17.55
N LEU A 239 6.84 -3.58 -17.71
CA LEU A 239 6.91 -2.88 -19.00
C LEU A 239 7.61 -3.71 -20.09
N LYS A 240 8.51 -4.60 -19.70
CA LYS A 240 9.18 -5.56 -20.58
C LYS A 240 8.41 -6.89 -20.70
N LEU A 241 7.16 -6.96 -20.26
CA LEU A 241 6.32 -8.16 -20.21
C LEU A 241 6.92 -9.32 -19.38
N LYS A 242 7.83 -9.01 -18.46
CA LYS A 242 8.45 -9.97 -17.55
C LYS A 242 7.77 -9.89 -16.18
N SER A 243 7.72 -11.03 -15.48
CA SER A 243 7.20 -11.08 -14.11
C SER A 243 8.24 -10.56 -13.14
N GLY A 244 7.87 -9.54 -12.35
CA GLY A 244 8.66 -9.08 -11.20
C GLY A 244 8.40 -9.95 -9.97
N GLN A 245 9.38 -10.00 -9.06
CA GLN A 245 9.23 -10.64 -7.76
C GLN A 245 9.55 -9.64 -6.66
N VAL A 246 8.63 -9.49 -5.72
CA VAL A 246 8.78 -8.64 -4.53
C VAL A 246 8.73 -9.54 -3.30
N GLU A 247 9.67 -9.35 -2.39
CA GLU A 247 9.62 -9.99 -1.08
C GLU A 247 9.29 -8.95 -0.01
N VAL A 248 8.29 -9.26 0.81
CA VAL A 248 7.93 -8.50 2.01
C VAL A 248 8.15 -9.43 3.19
N ARG A 249 9.06 -9.07 4.09
CA ARG A 249 9.38 -9.89 5.26
C ARG A 249 9.11 -9.10 6.54
N LEU A 250 8.23 -9.62 7.39
CA LEU A 250 8.12 -9.19 8.77
C LEU A 250 9.25 -9.84 9.55
N LEU A 251 10.16 -9.02 10.08
CA LEU A 251 11.35 -9.48 10.80
C LEU A 251 11.05 -9.73 12.28
N LYS A 252 10.39 -8.78 12.90
CA LYS A 252 10.09 -8.80 14.34
C LYS A 252 8.93 -7.87 14.66
N VAL A 253 8.18 -8.22 15.70
CA VAL A 253 7.30 -7.31 16.42
C VAL A 253 8.00 -6.94 17.72
N ILE A 254 8.25 -5.65 17.93
CA ILE A 254 8.89 -5.12 19.14
C ILE A 254 7.77 -4.55 20.01
N TYR A 255 7.59 -5.14 21.18
CA TYR A 255 6.55 -4.72 22.12
C TYR A 255 7.03 -3.57 23.02
N PRO A 256 6.11 -2.78 23.63
CA PRO A 256 6.44 -1.63 24.46
C PRO A 256 7.50 -1.90 25.53
N GLU A 257 7.45 -3.06 26.16
CA GLU A 257 8.37 -3.48 27.23
C GLU A 257 9.82 -3.60 26.74
N GLU A 258 10.01 -3.82 25.43
CA GLU A 258 11.35 -3.95 24.82
C GLU A 258 11.98 -2.58 24.49
N TYR A 259 11.21 -1.49 24.48
CA TYR A 259 11.69 -0.17 24.07
C TYR A 259 11.32 0.99 25.02
N GLU A 260 10.58 0.74 26.08
CA GLU A 260 10.11 1.80 26.97
C GLU A 260 11.24 2.62 27.64
N ASN A 261 12.42 1.99 27.81
CA ASN A 261 13.61 2.61 28.39
C ASN A 261 14.59 3.17 27.34
N LEU A 262 14.24 3.06 26.04
CA LEU A 262 15.09 3.54 24.97
C LEU A 262 14.69 4.97 24.56
N THR A 263 15.68 5.76 24.22
CA THR A 263 15.48 7.01 23.50
C THR A 263 15.01 6.70 22.07
N THR A 264 14.45 7.69 21.39
CA THR A 264 14.06 7.53 19.97
C THR A 264 15.28 7.28 19.06
N VAL A 265 16.47 7.72 19.45
CA VAL A 265 17.72 7.49 18.71
C VAL A 265 18.13 6.03 18.86
N GLU A 266 18.25 5.53 20.09
CA GLU A 266 18.60 4.12 20.35
C GLU A 266 17.62 3.15 19.72
N LEU A 267 16.33 3.45 19.79
CA LEU A 267 15.28 2.66 19.14
C LEU A 267 15.42 2.67 17.61
N SER A 268 15.75 3.82 17.03
CA SER A 268 16.01 4.00 15.61
C SER A 268 17.18 3.15 15.14
N GLU A 269 18.29 3.20 15.86
CA GLU A 269 19.51 2.43 15.56
C GLU A 269 19.26 0.92 15.67
N ARG A 270 18.61 0.47 16.76
CA ARG A 270 18.26 -0.94 16.94
C ARG A 270 17.40 -1.50 15.79
N ILE A 271 16.42 -0.71 15.31
CA ILE A 271 15.56 -1.13 14.20
C ILE A 271 16.35 -1.09 12.88
N TYR A 272 17.20 -0.09 12.69
CA TYR A 272 18.09 -0.01 11.52
C TYR A 272 19.00 -1.23 11.42
N GLU A 273 19.71 -1.59 12.51
CA GLU A 273 20.58 -2.77 12.57
C GLU A 273 19.83 -4.08 12.25
N LEU A 274 18.60 -4.23 12.80
CA LEU A 274 17.75 -5.38 12.51
C LEU A 274 17.40 -5.50 11.02
N MET A 275 17.08 -4.38 10.38
CA MET A 275 16.77 -4.34 8.96
C MET A 275 18.01 -4.51 8.09
N ALA A 276 19.13 -3.89 8.48
CA ALA A 276 20.40 -4.00 7.77
C ALA A 276 20.94 -5.45 7.79
N ALA A 277 20.82 -6.13 8.93
CA ALA A 277 21.21 -7.54 9.06
C ALA A 277 20.39 -8.46 8.13
N ASP A 278 19.06 -8.18 7.97
CA ASP A 278 18.24 -8.94 7.02
C ASP A 278 18.59 -8.59 5.58
N LEU A 279 18.68 -7.31 5.22
CA LEU A 279 18.91 -6.86 3.84
C LEU A 279 20.29 -7.26 3.29
N GLY A 280 21.30 -7.31 4.15
CA GLY A 280 22.68 -7.60 3.78
C GLY A 280 23.41 -6.42 3.12
N PRO A 281 24.75 -6.54 2.97
CA PRO A 281 25.62 -5.42 2.59
C PRO A 281 25.29 -4.80 1.22
N ASP A 282 24.79 -5.60 0.28
CA ASP A 282 24.46 -5.11 -1.06
C ASP A 282 23.30 -4.10 -1.07
N LEU A 283 22.41 -4.18 -0.08
CA LEU A 283 21.21 -3.35 0.03
C LEU A 283 21.27 -2.34 1.20
N VAL A 284 22.42 -2.20 1.82
CA VAL A 284 22.69 -1.24 2.91
C VAL A 284 23.74 -0.24 2.44
N SER A 285 23.53 1.05 2.76
CA SER A 285 24.50 2.08 2.42
C SER A 285 25.73 1.98 3.32
N ASP A 286 26.91 2.28 2.75
CA ASP A 286 28.18 2.33 3.48
C ASP A 286 28.34 3.64 4.28
N GLN A 287 27.35 4.55 4.26
CA GLN A 287 27.37 5.88 4.89
C GLN A 287 26.50 5.95 6.11
#